data_42a315d7e4b0d366c69035fa574c1560
#
_entry.id   42a315d7e4b0d366c69035fa574c1560
#
_cell.length_a   1.000
_cell.length_b   1.000
_cell.length_c   1.000
_cell.angle_alpha   90.00
_cell.angle_beta   90.00
_cell.angle_gamma   90.00
#
_symmetry.space_group_name_H-M   'P 1'
#
loop_
_entity.id
_entity.type
_entity.pdbx_description
1 polymer ?
#
loop_
_entity_poly.entity_id
_entity_poly.type
_entity_poly.pdbx_seq_one_letter_code
_entity_poly.pdbx_strand_id
1 'polypeptide(L)'
;MLQEAFDVPSVHPDPDAFIRSAMAWHFGPTTGARFWLERAKSFEFDPRVDVKSFEDLTLFPNVTDELRDVRAEDLVPQGYGPHPEVIGVFESGGTTGAPKRIVLLRDWWDSELARQVAQLEARGVPRNRNWLSLFPSGPHLAGVLMRSQAAAMGGVPFTIDMDPRWVKKLIAAGKADEANAYAEHLIDQAAFVLQTQDIGALVSTPPLLERLARRDDLVELVREKVQLIGWGGAHMDIDTRQLYRTEIFPGLTIVGTYGSTMVLGGATERLGLTDEDPCIFDPPSPYITFSVVEPDTGRAVPYGQRGQVVMNHVSRSFLLPNNLERDLATRVPPLDGHVGDSVADVMPVAQFGNETVIEGVY
;
A
#
# COMPACT_ATOMS: atom_id res chain seq x y z
N MET A 1 22.07 12.68 -17.27
CA MET A 1 22.65 11.67 -16.35
C MET A 1 21.80 11.42 -15.10
N LEU A 2 21.47 12.40 -14.25
CA LEU A 2 20.61 12.14 -13.06
C LEU A 2 19.14 11.83 -13.43
N GLN A 3 18.66 12.37 -14.53
CA GLN A 3 17.31 12.11 -15.03
C GLN A 3 17.17 10.69 -15.58
N GLU A 4 18.19 10.19 -16.26
CA GLU A 4 18.21 8.87 -16.89
C GLU A 4 18.13 7.70 -15.90
N ALA A 5 18.65 7.84 -14.67
CA ALA A 5 18.58 6.77 -13.67
C ALA A 5 17.18 6.53 -13.11
N PHE A 6 16.29 7.55 -13.16
CA PHE A 6 14.88 7.43 -12.76
C PHE A 6 13.93 7.20 -13.95
N ASP A 7 14.35 7.57 -15.17
CA ASP A 7 13.53 7.49 -16.37
C ASP A 7 13.69 6.17 -17.14
N VAL A 8 14.62 5.31 -16.72
CA VAL A 8 14.85 4.04 -17.42
C VAL A 8 13.90 2.96 -16.92
N PRO A 9 12.99 2.50 -17.77
CA PRO A 9 12.40 1.18 -17.62
C PRO A 9 13.40 0.11 -18.04
N SER A 10 14.59 0.08 -17.45
CA SER A 10 15.43 -1.09 -17.51
C SER A 10 14.82 -2.13 -16.58
N VAL A 11 14.67 -3.31 -17.09
CA VAL A 11 13.99 -4.42 -16.40
C VAL A 11 14.61 -4.71 -15.02
N HIS A 12 15.86 -4.29 -14.77
CA HIS A 12 16.53 -4.30 -13.46
C HIS A 12 17.67 -3.27 -13.47
N PRO A 13 17.46 -2.03 -12.99
CA PRO A 13 18.56 -1.08 -12.83
C PRO A 13 19.57 -1.65 -11.82
N ASP A 14 20.85 -1.34 -11.99
CA ASP A 14 21.85 -1.61 -10.96
C ASP A 14 21.42 -0.94 -9.64
N PRO A 15 21.10 -1.72 -8.58
CA PRO A 15 20.53 -1.17 -7.35
C PRO A 15 21.42 -0.11 -6.71
N ASP A 16 22.72 -0.30 -6.74
CA ASP A 16 23.67 0.63 -6.14
C ASP A 16 23.78 1.93 -6.94
N ALA A 17 23.73 1.86 -8.26
CA ALA A 17 23.69 3.05 -9.10
C ALA A 17 22.37 3.82 -8.91
N PHE A 18 21.26 3.10 -8.78
CA PHE A 18 19.94 3.68 -8.51
C PHE A 18 19.92 4.44 -7.18
N ILE A 19 20.37 3.82 -6.08
CA ILE A 19 20.36 4.47 -4.76
C ILE A 19 21.27 5.70 -4.73
N ARG A 20 22.49 5.64 -5.32
CA ARG A 20 23.37 6.79 -5.40
C ARG A 20 22.76 7.95 -6.19
N SER A 21 22.06 7.67 -7.28
CA SER A 21 21.35 8.68 -8.07
C SER A 21 20.19 9.30 -7.29
N ALA A 22 19.45 8.49 -6.52
CA ALA A 22 18.40 8.96 -5.64
C ALA A 22 18.95 9.89 -4.55
N MET A 23 20.04 9.53 -3.90
CA MET A 23 20.67 10.38 -2.89
C MET A 23 21.18 11.70 -3.48
N ALA A 24 21.80 11.67 -4.66
CA ALA A 24 22.23 12.88 -5.36
C ALA A 24 21.04 13.81 -5.69
N TRP A 25 19.89 13.26 -6.03
CA TRP A 25 18.67 14.00 -6.32
C TRP A 25 18.01 14.56 -5.05
N HIS A 26 17.72 13.72 -4.06
CA HIS A 26 16.98 14.13 -2.86
C HIS A 26 17.77 15.01 -1.91
N PHE A 27 19.09 14.95 -1.95
CA PHE A 27 19.99 15.78 -1.14
C PHE A 27 20.80 16.78 -1.98
N GLY A 28 20.46 16.93 -3.26
CA GLY A 28 20.97 18.01 -4.11
C GLY A 28 20.39 19.37 -3.65
N PRO A 29 21.21 20.42 -3.52
CA PRO A 29 20.77 21.70 -2.94
C PRO A 29 19.66 22.41 -3.74
N THR A 30 19.51 22.09 -5.03
CA THR A 30 18.52 22.66 -5.94
C THR A 30 17.44 21.66 -6.35
N THR A 31 17.57 20.39 -5.99
CA THR A 31 16.64 19.33 -6.39
C THR A 31 15.90 18.73 -5.23
N GLY A 32 16.51 18.62 -4.07
CA GLY A 32 15.95 17.97 -2.89
C GLY A 32 14.72 18.69 -2.30
N ALA A 33 13.86 17.95 -1.64
CA ALA A 33 12.75 18.50 -0.86
C ALA A 33 13.27 19.28 0.35
N ARG A 34 12.63 20.39 0.69
CA ARG A 34 13.06 21.25 1.83
C ARG A 34 13.13 20.47 3.12
N PHE A 35 12.17 19.61 3.38
CA PHE A 35 12.15 18.74 4.56
C PHE A 35 13.47 17.96 4.68
N TRP A 36 13.88 17.25 3.63
CA TRP A 36 15.09 16.43 3.64
C TRP A 36 16.38 17.27 3.72
N LEU A 37 16.42 18.40 3.01
CA LEU A 37 17.59 19.29 3.06
C LEU A 37 17.78 19.91 4.46
N GLU A 38 16.70 20.23 5.15
CA GLU A 38 16.78 20.73 6.53
C GLU A 38 17.17 19.61 7.50
N ARG A 39 16.54 18.44 7.35
CA ARG A 39 16.79 17.27 8.20
C ARG A 39 18.23 16.78 8.09
N ALA A 40 18.81 16.81 6.90
CA ALA A 40 20.18 16.39 6.64
C ALA A 40 21.23 17.17 7.44
N LYS A 41 20.93 18.40 7.85
CA LYS A 41 21.85 19.20 8.71
C LYS A 41 22.10 18.58 10.07
N SER A 42 21.23 17.70 10.53
CA SER A 42 21.33 17.01 11.83
C SER A 42 21.87 15.59 11.71
N PHE A 43 22.18 15.10 10.51
CA PHE A 43 22.73 13.76 10.32
C PHE A 43 24.23 13.74 10.67
N GLU A 44 24.68 12.62 11.21
CA GLU A 44 26.12 12.34 11.44
C GLU A 44 26.81 11.75 10.19
N PHE A 45 26.09 11.66 9.06
CA PHE A 45 26.57 11.14 7.79
C PHE A 45 26.12 12.07 6.63
N ASP A 46 26.82 12.04 5.49
CA ASP A 46 26.39 12.71 4.25
C ASP A 46 25.63 11.69 3.36
N PRO A 47 24.30 11.82 3.17
CA PRO A 47 23.54 10.89 2.37
C PRO A 47 24.09 10.68 0.95
N ARG A 48 24.73 11.69 0.35
CA ARG A 48 25.29 11.60 -1.00
C ARG A 48 26.63 10.87 -1.09
N VAL A 49 27.29 10.67 0.05
CA VAL A 49 28.60 10.04 0.14
C VAL A 49 28.54 8.67 0.80
N ASP A 50 27.77 8.57 1.86
CA ASP A 50 27.75 7.42 2.76
C ASP A 50 26.69 6.38 2.38
N VAL A 51 25.57 6.80 1.75
CA VAL A 51 24.51 5.89 1.27
C VAL A 51 24.84 5.41 -0.15
N LYS A 52 25.23 4.15 -0.27
CA LYS A 52 25.72 3.53 -1.51
C LYS A 52 24.91 2.34 -1.97
N SER A 53 24.17 1.73 -1.04
CA SER A 53 23.35 0.54 -1.23
C SER A 53 22.02 0.69 -0.50
N PHE A 54 21.09 -0.26 -0.72
CA PHE A 54 19.80 -0.26 -0.04
C PHE A 54 19.94 -0.56 1.46
N GLU A 55 20.95 -1.30 1.88
CA GLU A 55 21.25 -1.59 3.27
C GLU A 55 21.60 -0.31 4.04
N ASP A 56 22.21 0.66 3.41
CA ASP A 56 22.60 1.94 4.01
C ASP A 56 21.36 2.84 4.31
N LEU A 57 20.18 2.51 3.81
CA LEU A 57 18.94 3.20 4.19
C LEU A 57 18.63 3.10 5.68
N THR A 58 19.20 2.14 6.37
CA THR A 58 19.13 2.00 7.83
C THR A 58 19.87 3.10 8.59
N LEU A 59 20.75 3.89 7.93
CA LEU A 59 21.39 5.07 8.53
C LEU A 59 20.40 6.20 8.79
N PHE A 60 19.29 6.24 8.03
CA PHE A 60 18.28 7.27 8.23
C PHE A 60 17.43 7.01 9.47
N PRO A 61 17.12 8.06 10.25
CA PRO A 61 16.12 7.92 11.30
C PRO A 61 14.73 7.69 10.70
N ASN A 62 13.87 7.01 11.44
CA ASN A 62 12.45 6.96 11.10
C ASN A 62 11.83 8.36 11.36
N VAL A 63 11.46 9.06 10.30
CA VAL A 63 10.89 10.41 10.36
C VAL A 63 9.37 10.43 10.25
N THR A 64 8.74 9.27 10.25
CA THR A 64 7.32 9.14 9.90
C THR A 64 6.41 9.95 10.81
N ASP A 65 6.74 10.09 12.08
CA ASP A 65 5.94 10.89 13.02
C ASP A 65 6.04 12.39 12.78
N GLU A 66 7.15 12.87 12.24
CA GLU A 66 7.37 14.27 11.91
C GLU A 66 6.41 14.73 10.77
N LEU A 67 5.97 13.81 9.91
CA LEU A 67 5.10 14.09 8.76
C LEU A 67 3.68 14.55 9.14
N ARG A 68 3.34 14.60 10.43
CA ARG A 68 2.11 15.24 10.93
C ARG A 68 2.17 16.75 10.84
N ASP A 69 3.35 17.31 11.09
CA ASP A 69 3.57 18.74 11.25
C ASP A 69 4.27 19.38 10.05
N VAL A 70 4.76 18.57 9.10
CA VAL A 70 5.42 19.05 7.89
C VAL A 70 4.37 19.57 6.90
N ARG A 71 4.66 20.73 6.28
CA ARG A 71 3.85 21.26 5.21
C ARG A 71 4.00 20.39 3.97
N ALA A 72 2.88 20.12 3.29
CA ALA A 72 2.88 19.27 2.10
C ALA A 72 3.87 19.74 1.03
N GLU A 73 3.98 21.06 0.83
CA GLU A 73 4.88 21.65 -0.17
C GLU A 73 6.36 21.41 0.13
N ASP A 74 6.71 21.24 1.41
CA ASP A 74 8.10 21.00 1.84
C ASP A 74 8.54 19.53 1.62
N LEU A 75 7.58 18.64 1.32
CA LEU A 75 7.86 17.24 0.93
C LEU A 75 8.12 17.08 -0.57
N VAL A 76 7.79 18.07 -1.38
CA VAL A 76 7.99 18.02 -2.84
C VAL A 76 9.42 18.38 -3.19
N PRO A 77 10.15 17.55 -3.98
CA PRO A 77 11.49 17.89 -4.44
C PRO A 77 11.50 19.16 -5.29
N GLN A 78 12.38 20.10 -4.96
CA GLN A 78 12.49 21.39 -5.64
C GLN A 78 12.86 21.26 -7.14
N GLY A 79 13.49 20.15 -7.50
CA GLY A 79 13.84 19.83 -8.88
C GLY A 79 12.64 19.66 -9.83
N TYR A 80 11.41 19.58 -9.32
CA TYR A 80 10.18 19.64 -10.12
C TYR A 80 9.79 21.07 -10.53
N GLY A 81 10.49 22.10 -10.00
CA GLY A 81 10.18 23.49 -10.28
C GLY A 81 8.96 24.01 -9.52
N PRO A 82 8.44 25.18 -9.92
CA PRO A 82 7.41 25.88 -9.16
C PRO A 82 5.99 25.31 -9.31
N HIS A 83 5.75 24.46 -10.30
CA HIS A 83 4.43 23.90 -10.62
C HIS A 83 4.49 22.38 -10.81
N PRO A 84 4.79 21.60 -9.75
CA PRO A 84 4.78 20.13 -9.84
C PRO A 84 3.38 19.63 -10.11
N GLU A 85 3.26 18.58 -10.90
CA GLU A 85 1.96 17.93 -11.14
C GLU A 85 1.58 17.06 -9.94
N VAL A 86 0.80 17.63 -9.03
CA VAL A 86 0.31 16.97 -7.82
C VAL A 86 -1.01 16.24 -8.10
N ILE A 87 -1.07 14.94 -7.83
CA ILE A 87 -2.31 14.15 -7.85
C ILE A 87 -3.15 14.47 -6.63
N GLY A 88 -2.51 14.55 -5.46
CA GLY A 88 -3.18 14.85 -4.19
C GLY A 88 -2.27 14.75 -2.99
N VAL A 89 -2.83 15.14 -1.86
CA VAL A 89 -2.26 14.92 -0.52
C VAL A 89 -3.04 13.82 0.16
N PHE A 90 -2.34 12.79 0.62
CA PHE A 90 -2.94 11.63 1.25
C PHE A 90 -2.57 11.54 2.71
N GLU A 91 -3.46 10.92 3.48
CA GLU A 91 -3.33 10.85 4.93
C GLU A 91 -3.28 9.40 5.38
N SER A 92 -2.41 9.13 6.36
CA SER A 92 -2.42 7.84 7.06
C SER A 92 -3.72 7.64 7.84
N GLY A 93 -3.98 6.41 8.29
CA GLY A 93 -5.22 6.07 8.99
C GLY A 93 -5.50 6.83 10.30
N GLY A 94 -4.54 7.64 10.82
CA GLY A 94 -4.74 8.51 12.00
C GLY A 94 -5.10 7.75 13.28
N THR A 95 -4.60 6.53 13.47
CA THR A 95 -4.85 5.71 14.67
C THR A 95 -4.18 6.27 15.92
N THR A 96 -3.07 6.94 15.75
CA THR A 96 -2.16 7.42 16.81
C THR A 96 -2.12 8.96 16.89
N GLY A 97 -3.25 9.63 16.65
CA GLY A 97 -3.35 11.09 16.69
C GLY A 97 -3.69 11.71 15.33
N ALA A 98 -3.19 12.94 15.08
CA ALA A 98 -3.38 13.59 13.78
C ALA A 98 -2.79 12.75 12.65
N PRO A 99 -3.45 12.66 11.49
CA PRO A 99 -2.94 11.88 10.37
C PRO A 99 -1.63 12.46 9.84
N LYS A 100 -0.71 11.60 9.46
CA LYS A 100 0.49 11.96 8.72
C LYS A 100 0.09 12.24 7.27
N ARG A 101 0.76 13.21 6.62
CA ARG A 101 0.45 13.64 5.26
C ARG A 101 1.62 13.43 4.33
N ILE A 102 1.31 12.97 3.13
CA ILE A 102 2.27 12.82 2.04
C ILE A 102 1.69 13.32 0.74
N VAL A 103 2.57 13.70 -0.18
CA VAL A 103 2.20 14.23 -1.49
C VAL A 103 2.46 13.19 -2.56
N LEU A 104 1.48 12.95 -3.41
CA LEU A 104 1.60 12.08 -4.57
C LEU A 104 1.77 12.92 -5.83
N LEU A 105 2.87 12.72 -6.54
CA LEU A 105 3.16 13.36 -7.81
C LEU A 105 2.80 12.46 -8.99
N ARG A 106 2.56 13.09 -10.15
CA ARG A 106 2.08 12.47 -11.38
C ARG A 106 2.99 11.35 -11.90
N ASP A 107 4.30 11.60 -11.96
CA ASP A 107 5.27 10.66 -12.53
C ASP A 107 5.33 9.32 -11.79
N TRP A 108 5.37 9.36 -10.44
CA TRP A 108 5.27 8.14 -9.64
C TRP A 108 3.90 7.47 -9.83
N TRP A 109 2.83 8.27 -9.81
CA TRP A 109 1.48 7.74 -9.97
C TRP A 109 1.28 7.00 -11.27
N ASP A 110 1.69 7.59 -12.40
CA ASP A 110 1.52 6.99 -13.72
C ASP A 110 2.35 5.70 -13.85
N SER A 111 3.56 5.69 -13.30
CA SER A 111 4.43 4.50 -13.26
C SER A 111 3.82 3.37 -12.42
N GLU A 112 3.35 3.69 -11.21
CA GLU A 112 2.74 2.73 -10.31
C GLU A 112 1.44 2.16 -10.88
N LEU A 113 0.59 3.01 -11.46
CA LEU A 113 -0.66 2.60 -12.09
C LEU A 113 -0.40 1.67 -13.29
N ALA A 114 0.57 2.01 -14.15
CA ALA A 114 0.94 1.17 -15.29
C ALA A 114 1.41 -0.22 -14.84
N ARG A 115 2.24 -0.28 -13.79
CA ARG A 115 2.72 -1.53 -13.20
C ARG A 115 1.57 -2.39 -12.66
N GLN A 116 0.64 -1.77 -11.94
CA GLN A 116 -0.50 -2.49 -11.36
C GLN A 116 -1.47 -3.00 -12.44
N VAL A 117 -1.72 -2.22 -13.48
CA VAL A 117 -2.50 -2.67 -14.65
C VAL A 117 -1.86 -3.87 -15.31
N ALA A 118 -0.54 -3.83 -15.55
CA ALA A 118 0.20 -4.97 -16.13
C ALA A 118 0.10 -6.23 -15.24
N GLN A 119 0.10 -6.10 -13.93
CA GLN A 119 -0.07 -7.23 -13.00
C GLN A 119 -1.50 -7.82 -13.06
N LEU A 120 -2.53 -6.99 -13.22
CA LEU A 120 -3.90 -7.46 -13.40
C LEU A 120 -4.06 -8.20 -14.72
N GLU A 121 -3.47 -7.68 -15.80
CA GLU A 121 -3.45 -8.33 -17.12
C GLU A 121 -2.72 -9.67 -17.10
N ALA A 122 -1.58 -9.74 -16.41
CA ALA A 122 -0.82 -10.98 -16.24
C ALA A 122 -1.62 -12.07 -15.48
N ARG A 123 -2.62 -11.68 -14.69
CA ARG A 123 -3.57 -12.57 -14.00
C ARG A 123 -4.80 -12.90 -14.84
N GLY A 124 -4.88 -12.40 -16.07
CA GLY A 124 -6.02 -12.63 -16.95
C GLY A 124 -7.28 -11.83 -16.59
N VAL A 125 -7.14 -10.77 -15.77
CA VAL A 125 -8.28 -9.91 -15.43
C VAL A 125 -8.80 -9.21 -16.69
N PRO A 126 -10.09 -9.38 -17.05
CA PRO A 126 -10.61 -8.82 -18.29
C PRO A 126 -10.74 -7.30 -18.23
N ARG A 127 -10.44 -6.64 -19.36
CA ARG A 127 -10.67 -5.20 -19.52
C ARG A 127 -12.16 -4.86 -19.74
N ASN A 128 -12.46 -3.58 -19.65
CA ASN A 128 -13.81 -3.02 -19.93
C ASN A 128 -14.89 -3.58 -18.99
N ARG A 129 -14.52 -3.92 -17.76
CA ARG A 129 -15.46 -4.33 -16.70
C ARG A 129 -15.57 -3.21 -15.67
N ASN A 130 -16.79 -2.97 -15.16
CA ASN A 130 -16.99 -1.98 -14.11
C ASN A 130 -16.49 -2.50 -12.76
N TRP A 131 -16.02 -1.58 -11.95
CA TRP A 131 -15.44 -1.88 -10.64
C TRP A 131 -16.29 -1.30 -9.52
N LEU A 132 -16.50 -2.07 -8.46
CA LEU A 132 -17.05 -1.60 -7.20
C LEU A 132 -15.96 -1.63 -6.13
N SER A 133 -15.70 -0.48 -5.52
CA SER A 133 -14.71 -0.34 -4.45
C SER A 133 -15.38 -0.03 -3.12
N LEU A 134 -15.11 -0.88 -2.14
CA LEU A 134 -15.46 -0.71 -0.73
C LEU A 134 -14.28 -0.13 0.08
N PHE A 135 -13.36 0.59 -0.58
CA PHE A 135 -12.32 1.35 0.09
C PHE A 135 -12.73 2.80 0.30
N PRO A 136 -12.19 3.47 1.34
CA PRO A 136 -12.50 4.87 1.62
C PRO A 136 -12.06 5.79 0.49
N SER A 137 -12.93 6.72 0.11
CA SER A 137 -12.72 7.62 -1.04
C SER A 137 -12.19 9.01 -0.68
N GLY A 138 -12.07 9.35 0.61
CA GLY A 138 -11.57 10.65 1.09
C GLY A 138 -10.07 10.85 0.79
N PRO A 139 -9.29 11.43 1.71
CA PRO A 139 -7.85 11.61 1.52
C PRO A 139 -7.09 10.28 1.71
N HIS A 140 -7.60 9.21 1.12
CA HIS A 140 -7.08 7.86 1.21
C HIS A 140 -6.54 7.39 -0.13
N LEU A 141 -5.28 6.94 -0.16
CA LEU A 141 -4.61 6.51 -1.38
C LEU A 141 -5.35 5.36 -2.07
N ALA A 142 -5.85 4.39 -1.28
CA ALA A 142 -6.52 3.21 -1.81
C ALA A 142 -7.74 3.56 -2.68
N GLY A 143 -8.56 4.53 -2.28
CA GLY A 143 -9.73 4.95 -3.05
C GLY A 143 -9.38 5.57 -4.39
N VAL A 144 -8.33 6.41 -4.44
CA VAL A 144 -7.84 7.02 -5.70
C VAL A 144 -7.23 5.94 -6.59
N LEU A 145 -6.47 5.01 -6.02
CA LEU A 145 -5.86 3.92 -6.75
C LEU A 145 -6.92 3.06 -7.45
N MET A 146 -7.94 2.61 -6.72
CA MET A 146 -9.00 1.75 -7.27
C MET A 146 -9.78 2.45 -8.40
N ARG A 147 -10.09 3.73 -8.25
CA ARG A 147 -10.74 4.51 -9.32
C ARG A 147 -9.88 4.63 -10.57
N SER A 148 -8.58 4.86 -10.38
CA SER A 148 -7.64 4.99 -11.50
C SER A 148 -7.38 3.65 -12.19
N GLN A 149 -7.29 2.55 -11.44
CA GLN A 149 -7.18 1.20 -12.01
C GLN A 149 -8.42 0.85 -12.84
N ALA A 150 -9.62 1.09 -12.32
CA ALA A 150 -10.87 0.87 -13.05
C ALA A 150 -10.86 1.62 -14.39
N ALA A 151 -10.53 2.91 -14.37
CA ALA A 151 -10.48 3.74 -15.57
C ALA A 151 -9.39 3.25 -16.55
N ALA A 152 -8.19 2.91 -16.06
CA ALA A 152 -7.08 2.42 -16.89
C ALA A 152 -7.38 1.04 -17.50
N MET A 153 -8.19 0.22 -16.83
CA MET A 153 -8.71 -1.05 -17.34
C MET A 153 -9.93 -0.86 -18.26
N GLY A 154 -10.38 0.37 -18.50
CA GLY A 154 -11.50 0.69 -19.40
C GLY A 154 -12.89 0.53 -18.79
N GLY A 155 -12.99 0.38 -17.46
CA GLY A 155 -14.25 0.25 -16.73
C GLY A 155 -14.69 1.53 -16.05
N VAL A 156 -15.94 1.54 -15.56
CA VAL A 156 -16.48 2.63 -14.75
C VAL A 156 -16.27 2.30 -13.27
N PRO A 157 -15.65 3.21 -12.49
CA PRO A 157 -15.49 3.03 -11.05
C PRO A 157 -16.76 3.41 -10.29
N PHE A 158 -17.31 2.48 -9.51
CA PHE A 158 -18.31 2.72 -8.48
C PHE A 158 -17.65 2.69 -7.11
N THR A 159 -18.01 3.59 -6.24
CA THR A 159 -17.49 3.69 -4.87
C THR A 159 -18.62 3.85 -3.89
N ILE A 160 -18.41 3.39 -2.67
CA ILE A 160 -19.30 3.66 -1.53
C ILE A 160 -18.73 4.82 -0.71
N ASP A 161 -19.58 5.43 0.13
CA ASP A 161 -19.15 6.50 1.04
C ASP A 161 -18.78 5.91 2.40
N MET A 162 -17.47 5.86 2.69
CA MET A 162 -16.95 5.26 3.91
C MET A 162 -15.99 6.21 4.63
N ASP A 163 -16.23 6.44 5.93
CA ASP A 163 -15.31 7.13 6.84
C ASP A 163 -14.70 6.15 7.86
N PRO A 164 -13.48 5.66 7.63
CA PRO A 164 -12.81 4.73 8.55
C PRO A 164 -12.46 5.38 9.90
N ARG A 165 -12.30 6.69 9.95
CA ARG A 165 -11.98 7.43 11.18
C ARG A 165 -13.17 7.46 12.12
N TRP A 166 -14.38 7.54 11.57
CA TRP A 166 -15.60 7.49 12.35
C TRP A 166 -15.76 6.11 13.00
N VAL A 167 -15.55 5.05 12.27
CA VAL A 167 -15.59 3.68 12.81
C VAL A 167 -14.60 3.49 13.96
N LYS A 168 -13.36 3.97 13.79
CA LYS A 168 -12.33 3.93 14.85
C LYS A 168 -12.77 4.68 16.11
N LYS A 169 -13.40 5.85 15.97
CA LYS A 169 -13.95 6.61 17.10
C LYS A 169 -15.06 5.84 17.82
N LEU A 170 -15.94 5.17 17.09
CA LEU A 170 -16.99 4.35 17.67
C LEU A 170 -16.40 3.19 18.48
N ILE A 171 -15.46 2.46 17.92
CA ILE A 171 -14.79 1.34 18.60
C ILE A 171 -14.05 1.83 19.85
N ALA A 172 -13.26 2.90 19.74
CA ALA A 172 -12.54 3.47 20.86
C ALA A 172 -13.46 3.97 21.98
N ALA A 173 -14.70 4.36 21.64
CA ALA A 173 -15.74 4.75 22.60
C ALA A 173 -16.56 3.55 23.15
N GLY A 174 -16.21 2.31 22.80
CA GLY A 174 -16.96 1.11 23.21
C GLY A 174 -18.32 0.95 22.54
N LYS A 175 -18.59 1.65 21.44
CA LYS A 175 -19.85 1.67 20.71
C LYS A 175 -19.85 0.63 19.57
N ALA A 176 -19.66 -0.63 19.93
CA ALA A 176 -19.55 -1.74 18.97
C ALA A 176 -20.81 -1.90 18.10
N ASP A 177 -22.01 -1.75 18.70
CA ASP A 177 -23.27 -1.88 17.96
C ASP A 177 -23.44 -0.78 16.90
N GLU A 178 -23.05 0.47 17.21
CA GLU A 178 -23.06 1.57 16.23
C GLU A 178 -22.05 1.33 15.11
N ALA A 179 -20.86 0.82 15.44
CA ALA A 179 -19.85 0.45 14.44
C ALA A 179 -20.33 -0.68 13.53
N ASN A 180 -21.00 -1.71 14.11
CA ASN A 180 -21.59 -2.79 13.34
C ASN A 180 -22.71 -2.29 12.41
N ALA A 181 -23.62 -1.45 12.93
CA ALA A 181 -24.70 -0.87 12.13
C ALA A 181 -24.15 -0.04 10.94
N TYR A 182 -23.06 0.70 11.17
CA TYR A 182 -22.40 1.43 10.10
C TYR A 182 -21.78 0.49 9.05
N ALA A 183 -21.13 -0.59 9.47
CA ALA A 183 -20.59 -1.57 8.53
C ALA A 183 -21.68 -2.26 7.69
N GLU A 184 -22.85 -2.60 8.29
CA GLU A 184 -24.00 -3.10 7.52
C GLU A 184 -24.51 -2.05 6.51
N HIS A 185 -24.58 -0.78 6.89
CA HIS A 185 -24.94 0.30 5.96
C HIS A 185 -23.99 0.39 4.75
N LEU A 186 -22.67 0.13 4.94
CA LEU A 186 -21.72 0.07 3.83
C LEU A 186 -22.02 -1.11 2.89
N ILE A 187 -22.41 -2.27 3.44
CA ILE A 187 -22.80 -3.42 2.63
C ILE A 187 -24.10 -3.15 1.89
N ASP A 188 -25.06 -2.44 2.49
CA ASP A 188 -26.31 -2.06 1.79
C ASP A 188 -26.07 -1.11 0.62
N GLN A 189 -25.12 -0.16 0.73
CA GLN A 189 -24.69 0.66 -0.40
C GLN A 189 -24.10 -0.21 -1.52
N ALA A 190 -23.21 -1.16 -1.16
CA ALA A 190 -22.61 -2.08 -2.12
C ALA A 190 -23.66 -3.00 -2.77
N ALA A 191 -24.61 -3.51 -1.99
CA ALA A 191 -25.72 -4.34 -2.46
C ALA A 191 -26.54 -3.64 -3.55
N PHE A 192 -26.90 -2.38 -3.33
CA PHE A 192 -27.63 -1.58 -4.32
C PHE A 192 -26.87 -1.47 -5.66
N VAL A 193 -25.55 -1.26 -5.61
CA VAL A 193 -24.72 -1.19 -6.82
C VAL A 193 -24.63 -2.56 -7.50
N LEU A 194 -24.37 -3.64 -6.74
CA LEU A 194 -24.28 -5.00 -7.29
C LEU A 194 -25.60 -5.44 -7.94
N GLN A 195 -26.76 -5.07 -7.37
CA GLN A 195 -28.07 -5.40 -7.90
C GLN A 195 -28.40 -4.64 -9.20
N THR A 196 -27.96 -3.38 -9.31
CA THR A 196 -28.39 -2.48 -10.39
C THR A 196 -27.35 -2.30 -11.49
N GLN A 197 -26.08 -2.67 -11.27
CA GLN A 197 -24.99 -2.46 -12.21
C GLN A 197 -24.30 -3.76 -12.61
N ASP A 198 -23.64 -3.76 -13.77
CA ASP A 198 -22.80 -4.86 -14.25
C ASP A 198 -21.38 -4.69 -13.70
N ILE A 199 -21.15 -5.25 -12.52
CA ILE A 199 -19.86 -5.16 -11.82
C ILE A 199 -19.02 -6.39 -12.10
N GLY A 200 -17.86 -6.21 -12.74
CA GLY A 200 -16.91 -7.29 -13.03
C GLY A 200 -15.72 -7.37 -12.09
N ALA A 201 -15.47 -6.32 -11.30
CA ALA A 201 -14.42 -6.33 -10.28
C ALA A 201 -14.94 -5.73 -8.97
N LEU A 202 -14.70 -6.44 -7.87
CA LEU A 202 -15.02 -6.03 -6.51
C LEU A 202 -13.71 -5.83 -5.73
N VAL A 203 -13.55 -4.68 -5.08
CA VAL A 203 -12.38 -4.44 -4.24
C VAL A 203 -12.83 -4.06 -2.84
N SER A 204 -12.33 -4.79 -1.83
CA SER A 204 -12.81 -4.69 -0.46
C SER A 204 -11.72 -4.93 0.57
N THR A 205 -11.97 -4.50 1.79
CA THR A 205 -11.22 -5.00 2.94
C THR A 205 -11.76 -6.36 3.36
N PRO A 206 -10.94 -7.26 3.96
CA PRO A 206 -11.40 -8.55 4.45
C PRO A 206 -12.63 -8.49 5.36
N PRO A 207 -12.74 -7.57 6.34
CA PRO A 207 -13.93 -7.50 7.19
C PRO A 207 -15.23 -7.16 6.44
N LEU A 208 -15.16 -6.28 5.43
CA LEU A 208 -16.35 -5.97 4.62
C LEU A 208 -16.67 -7.10 3.65
N LEU A 209 -15.64 -7.77 3.12
CA LEU A 209 -15.83 -8.95 2.27
C LEU A 209 -16.50 -10.09 3.06
N GLU A 210 -16.11 -10.31 4.32
CA GLU A 210 -16.75 -11.28 5.22
C GLU A 210 -18.21 -10.96 5.46
N ARG A 211 -18.57 -9.69 5.71
CA ARG A 211 -19.97 -9.28 5.87
C ARG A 211 -20.78 -9.50 4.60
N LEU A 212 -20.22 -9.16 3.44
CA LEU A 212 -20.84 -9.42 2.16
C LEU A 212 -21.08 -10.93 1.96
N ALA A 213 -20.07 -11.76 2.30
CA ALA A 213 -20.13 -13.21 2.17
C ALA A 213 -21.16 -13.90 3.12
N ARG A 214 -21.66 -13.22 4.13
CA ARG A 214 -22.76 -13.71 4.99
C ARG A 214 -24.15 -13.54 4.38
N ARG A 215 -24.23 -12.87 3.24
CA ARG A 215 -25.48 -12.61 2.52
C ARG A 215 -25.54 -13.45 1.24
N ASP A 216 -26.33 -14.51 1.27
CA ASP A 216 -26.46 -15.45 0.15
C ASP A 216 -26.84 -14.75 -1.16
N ASP A 217 -27.74 -13.77 -1.10
CA ASP A 217 -28.17 -12.96 -2.25
C ASP A 217 -27.01 -12.20 -2.89
N LEU A 218 -26.07 -11.69 -2.11
CA LEU A 218 -24.89 -10.98 -2.61
C LEU A 218 -23.81 -11.94 -3.12
N VAL A 219 -23.62 -13.08 -2.46
CA VAL A 219 -22.71 -14.13 -2.92
C VAL A 219 -23.11 -14.62 -4.31
N GLU A 220 -24.40 -14.87 -4.54
CA GLU A 220 -24.91 -15.27 -5.87
C GLU A 220 -24.61 -14.20 -6.93
N LEU A 221 -24.89 -12.92 -6.65
CA LEU A 221 -24.58 -11.80 -7.56
C LEU A 221 -23.11 -11.68 -7.87
N VAL A 222 -22.23 -11.84 -6.86
CA VAL A 222 -20.78 -11.81 -7.06
C VAL A 222 -20.33 -12.97 -7.92
N ARG A 223 -20.80 -14.18 -7.66
CA ARG A 223 -20.48 -15.36 -8.47
C ARG A 223 -20.93 -15.22 -9.93
N GLU A 224 -22.05 -14.57 -10.16
CA GLU A 224 -22.61 -14.39 -11.52
C GLU A 224 -21.84 -13.34 -12.33
N LYS A 225 -21.46 -12.22 -11.69
CA LYS A 225 -20.99 -11.02 -12.41
C LYS A 225 -19.50 -10.77 -12.30
N VAL A 226 -18.88 -11.06 -11.15
CA VAL A 226 -17.53 -10.66 -10.81
C VAL A 226 -16.51 -11.67 -11.33
N GLN A 227 -15.39 -11.17 -11.84
CA GLN A 227 -14.23 -11.97 -12.26
C GLN A 227 -13.00 -11.72 -11.38
N LEU A 228 -12.95 -10.58 -10.70
CA LEU A 228 -11.86 -10.18 -9.81
C LEU A 228 -12.40 -9.77 -8.44
N ILE A 229 -11.85 -10.35 -7.38
CA ILE A 229 -11.94 -9.82 -6.03
C ILE A 229 -10.55 -9.36 -5.60
N GLY A 230 -10.36 -8.04 -5.46
CA GLY A 230 -9.16 -7.46 -4.85
C GLY A 230 -9.37 -7.24 -3.35
N TRP A 231 -8.37 -7.55 -2.53
CA TRP A 231 -8.45 -7.28 -1.10
C TRP A 231 -7.16 -6.66 -0.55
N GLY A 232 -7.29 -5.94 0.59
CA GLY A 232 -6.16 -5.32 1.27
C GLY A 232 -6.62 -4.44 2.44
N GLY A 233 -5.68 -3.75 3.06
CA GLY A 233 -5.95 -2.82 4.16
C GLY A 233 -6.23 -3.46 5.52
N ALA A 234 -6.41 -4.78 5.58
CA ALA A 234 -6.49 -5.58 6.79
C ALA A 234 -5.97 -7.00 6.50
N HIS A 235 -5.68 -7.75 7.57
CA HIS A 235 -5.23 -9.13 7.48
C HIS A 235 -6.34 -10.05 6.95
N MET A 236 -5.93 -11.04 6.15
CA MET A 236 -6.74 -12.20 5.76
C MET A 236 -5.90 -13.45 6.01
N ASP A 237 -6.35 -14.30 6.92
CA ASP A 237 -5.67 -15.56 7.20
C ASP A 237 -5.78 -16.55 6.04
N ILE A 238 -4.91 -17.55 6.04
CA ILE A 238 -4.83 -18.55 4.97
C ILE A 238 -6.13 -19.36 4.85
N ASP A 239 -6.77 -19.70 5.96
CA ASP A 239 -7.99 -20.52 5.96
C ASP A 239 -9.16 -19.74 5.36
N THR A 240 -9.32 -18.47 5.74
CA THR A 240 -10.32 -17.56 5.15
C THR A 240 -10.07 -17.37 3.65
N ARG A 241 -8.80 -17.17 3.24
CA ARG A 241 -8.44 -17.03 1.82
C ARG A 241 -8.78 -18.29 1.03
N GLN A 242 -8.44 -19.46 1.58
CA GLN A 242 -8.77 -20.76 0.98
C GLN A 242 -10.30 -20.94 0.86
N LEU A 243 -11.04 -20.66 1.95
CA LEU A 243 -12.50 -20.75 1.96
C LEU A 243 -13.12 -19.88 0.85
N TYR A 244 -12.65 -18.66 0.68
CA TYR A 244 -13.14 -17.79 -0.39
C TYR A 244 -12.85 -18.37 -1.78
N ARG A 245 -11.67 -18.91 -2.01
CA ARG A 245 -11.26 -19.45 -3.31
C ARG A 245 -11.95 -20.76 -3.68
N THR A 246 -12.20 -21.64 -2.70
CA THR A 246 -12.71 -22.98 -2.95
C THR A 246 -14.23 -23.10 -2.77
N GLU A 247 -14.82 -22.37 -1.81
CA GLU A 247 -16.20 -22.56 -1.42
C GLU A 247 -17.09 -21.34 -1.71
N ILE A 248 -16.66 -20.14 -1.28
CA ILE A 248 -17.54 -18.97 -1.36
C ILE A 248 -17.52 -18.34 -2.76
N PHE A 249 -16.34 -18.19 -3.38
CA PHE A 249 -16.16 -17.55 -4.68
C PHE A 249 -15.33 -18.42 -5.64
N PRO A 250 -15.70 -19.70 -5.85
CA PRO A 250 -14.89 -20.60 -6.67
C PRO A 250 -14.78 -20.09 -8.12
N GLY A 251 -13.57 -20.17 -8.67
CA GLY A 251 -13.28 -19.76 -10.04
C GLY A 251 -13.06 -18.27 -10.26
N LEU A 252 -13.24 -17.42 -9.23
CA LEU A 252 -12.90 -16.01 -9.31
C LEU A 252 -11.41 -15.80 -9.04
N THR A 253 -10.82 -14.81 -9.72
CA THR A 253 -9.47 -14.34 -9.38
C THR A 253 -9.53 -13.55 -8.08
N ILE A 254 -8.88 -14.04 -7.03
CA ILE A 254 -8.81 -13.36 -5.72
C ILE A 254 -7.36 -12.95 -5.48
N VAL A 255 -7.11 -11.65 -5.34
CA VAL A 255 -5.75 -11.06 -5.26
C VAL A 255 -5.61 -10.16 -4.05
N GLY A 256 -4.60 -10.44 -3.24
CA GLY A 256 -4.22 -9.60 -2.10
C GLY A 256 -3.28 -8.46 -2.48
N THR A 257 -3.38 -7.37 -1.73
CA THR A 257 -2.42 -6.27 -1.75
C THR A 257 -2.01 -5.89 -0.32
N TYR A 258 -0.73 -5.63 -0.12
CA TYR A 258 -0.18 -5.15 1.13
C TYR A 258 0.63 -3.89 0.90
N GLY A 259 0.31 -2.82 1.60
CA GLY A 259 1.00 -1.54 1.42
C GLY A 259 0.60 -0.50 2.44
N SER A 260 1.24 0.63 2.33
CA SER A 260 1.03 1.76 3.23
C SER A 260 0.87 3.05 2.45
N THR A 261 -0.05 3.91 2.90
CA THR A 261 -0.13 5.28 2.39
C THR A 261 1.21 5.99 2.51
N MET A 262 1.99 5.66 3.55
CA MET A 262 3.28 6.31 3.82
C MET A 262 4.33 6.06 2.73
N VAL A 263 4.29 4.90 2.07
CA VAL A 263 5.20 4.58 0.95
C VAL A 263 4.55 4.79 -0.42
N LEU A 264 3.38 5.44 -0.49
CA LEU A 264 2.66 5.76 -1.72
C LEU A 264 2.43 4.55 -2.64
N GLY A 265 2.22 3.39 -2.06
CA GLY A 265 2.03 2.14 -2.80
C GLY A 265 2.13 0.91 -1.93
N GLY A 266 2.45 -0.20 -2.55
CA GLY A 266 2.57 -1.47 -1.86
C GLY A 266 2.89 -2.63 -2.78
N ALA A 267 2.89 -3.81 -2.20
CA ALA A 267 3.14 -5.09 -2.82
C ALA A 267 1.83 -5.75 -3.26
N THR A 268 1.91 -6.53 -4.31
CA THR A 268 0.81 -7.39 -4.76
C THR A 268 1.16 -8.84 -4.49
N GLU A 269 0.17 -9.65 -4.23
CA GLU A 269 0.32 -11.09 -4.06
C GLU A 269 1.10 -11.70 -5.24
N ARG A 270 2.09 -12.55 -4.93
CA ARG A 270 2.94 -13.23 -5.90
C ARG A 270 2.11 -14.04 -6.88
N LEU A 271 2.46 -13.96 -8.16
CA LEU A 271 1.80 -14.74 -9.20
C LEU A 271 2.21 -16.21 -9.11
N GLY A 272 1.25 -17.11 -9.36
CA GLY A 272 1.51 -18.56 -9.42
C GLY A 272 1.47 -19.28 -8.08
N LEU A 273 1.06 -18.63 -7.00
CA LEU A 273 0.80 -19.30 -5.71
C LEU A 273 -0.42 -20.20 -5.83
N THR A 274 -0.36 -21.33 -5.15
CA THR A 274 -1.49 -22.27 -4.96
C THR A 274 -2.33 -21.88 -3.75
N ASP A 275 -3.45 -22.57 -3.54
CA ASP A 275 -4.29 -22.35 -2.36
C ASP A 275 -3.65 -22.84 -1.05
N GLU A 276 -2.63 -23.70 -1.14
CA GLU A 276 -1.86 -24.20 0.01
C GLU A 276 -0.69 -23.27 0.39
N ASP A 277 -0.28 -22.38 -0.52
CA ASP A 277 0.80 -21.44 -0.27
C ASP A 277 0.34 -20.28 0.61
N PRO A 278 1.21 -19.74 1.49
CA PRO A 278 0.93 -18.49 2.17
C PRO A 278 0.79 -17.35 1.15
N CYS A 279 0.04 -16.31 1.51
CA CYS A 279 -0.04 -15.11 0.69
C CYS A 279 1.29 -14.35 0.74
N ILE A 280 2.12 -14.47 -0.29
CA ILE A 280 3.40 -13.78 -0.39
C ILE A 280 3.20 -12.48 -1.17
N PHE A 281 3.68 -11.38 -0.62
CA PHE A 281 3.63 -10.05 -1.22
C PHE A 281 4.99 -9.62 -1.72
N ASP A 282 5.07 -9.28 -3.02
CA ASP A 282 6.29 -8.80 -3.68
C ASP A 282 6.20 -7.29 -3.90
N PRO A 283 7.07 -6.48 -3.25
CA PRO A 283 7.08 -5.04 -3.45
C PRO A 283 7.62 -4.66 -4.84
N PRO A 284 7.28 -3.46 -5.37
CA PRO A 284 7.78 -2.98 -6.66
C PRO A 284 9.22 -2.48 -6.54
N SER A 285 10.15 -3.42 -6.35
CA SER A 285 11.59 -3.16 -6.29
C SER A 285 12.10 -2.57 -7.61
N PRO A 286 13.04 -1.61 -7.58
CA PRO A 286 13.73 -1.07 -6.41
C PRO A 286 13.02 0.14 -5.76
N TYR A 287 11.88 0.57 -6.27
CA TYR A 287 11.19 1.80 -5.82
C TYR A 287 10.59 1.68 -4.42
N ILE A 288 9.91 0.57 -4.15
CA ILE A 288 9.47 0.21 -2.81
C ILE A 288 10.18 -1.08 -2.43
N THR A 289 10.81 -1.09 -1.27
CA THR A 289 11.49 -2.27 -0.74
C THR A 289 11.03 -2.53 0.69
N PHE A 290 10.97 -3.80 1.05
CA PHE A 290 10.69 -4.23 2.40
C PHE A 290 11.94 -4.83 3.05
N SER A 291 12.00 -4.74 4.36
CA SER A 291 12.91 -5.51 5.20
C SER A 291 12.14 -6.03 6.40
N VAL A 292 12.46 -7.24 6.85
CA VAL A 292 11.84 -7.82 8.05
C VAL A 292 12.89 -7.91 9.13
N VAL A 293 12.67 -7.18 10.22
CA VAL A 293 13.69 -6.95 11.24
C VAL A 293 13.21 -7.38 12.63
N GLU A 294 14.15 -7.68 13.51
CA GLU A 294 13.90 -7.80 14.93
C GLU A 294 13.64 -6.42 15.53
N PRO A 295 12.51 -6.20 16.22
CA PRO A 295 12.10 -4.86 16.68
C PRO A 295 13.13 -4.16 17.56
N ASP A 296 13.79 -4.90 18.44
CA ASP A 296 14.71 -4.33 19.45
C ASP A 296 16.08 -3.98 18.87
N THR A 297 16.54 -4.68 17.84
CA THR A 297 17.89 -4.50 17.30
C THR A 297 17.93 -3.88 15.91
N GLY A 298 16.81 -3.86 15.20
CA GLY A 298 16.73 -3.44 13.79
C GLY A 298 17.46 -4.36 12.81
N ARG A 299 17.95 -5.51 13.26
CA ARG A 299 18.65 -6.47 12.41
C ARG A 299 17.67 -7.35 11.66
N ALA A 300 17.99 -7.63 10.39
CA ALA A 300 17.17 -8.53 9.59
C ALA A 300 17.07 -9.92 10.25
N VAL A 301 15.85 -10.45 10.38
CA VAL A 301 15.62 -11.82 10.82
C VAL A 301 16.00 -12.82 9.71
N PRO A 302 16.35 -14.08 10.02
CA PRO A 302 16.54 -15.11 9.00
C PRO A 302 15.29 -15.30 8.12
N TYR A 303 15.48 -15.75 6.89
CA TYR A 303 14.34 -16.13 6.02
C TYR A 303 13.52 -17.24 6.67
N GLY A 304 12.19 -17.14 6.51
CA GLY A 304 11.22 -18.02 7.17
C GLY A 304 10.91 -17.64 8.62
N GLN A 305 11.59 -16.66 9.19
CA GLN A 305 11.28 -16.15 10.53
C GLN A 305 10.42 -14.87 10.47
N ARG A 306 9.72 -14.65 11.56
CA ARG A 306 8.82 -13.53 11.74
C ARG A 306 9.55 -12.34 12.38
N GLY A 307 9.29 -11.15 11.86
CA GLY A 307 9.80 -9.90 12.38
C GLY A 307 8.90 -8.72 12.00
N GLN A 308 9.29 -7.52 12.39
CA GLN A 308 8.56 -6.30 12.07
C GLN A 308 8.96 -5.79 10.69
N VAL A 309 7.98 -5.27 9.94
CA VAL A 309 8.20 -4.80 8.58
C VAL A 309 8.75 -3.37 8.60
N VAL A 310 9.81 -3.15 7.86
CA VAL A 310 10.32 -1.83 7.48
C VAL A 310 10.06 -1.64 6.00
N MET A 311 9.45 -0.53 5.64
CA MET A 311 9.21 -0.15 4.25
C MET A 311 10.08 1.04 3.87
N ASN A 312 10.64 1.00 2.66
CA ASN A 312 11.31 2.15 2.06
C ASN A 312 10.60 2.54 0.78
N HIS A 313 10.53 3.83 0.50
CA HIS A 313 10.19 4.36 -0.82
C HIS A 313 11.35 5.21 -1.34
N VAL A 314 11.84 4.87 -2.51
CA VAL A 314 12.90 5.61 -3.21
C VAL A 314 12.45 5.80 -4.65
N SER A 315 11.95 6.97 -4.97
CA SER A 315 11.64 7.37 -6.36
C SER A 315 12.09 8.81 -6.58
N ARG A 316 11.99 9.29 -7.80
CA ARG A 316 12.28 10.69 -8.09
C ARG A 316 11.36 11.65 -7.33
N SER A 317 10.08 11.27 -7.19
CA SER A 317 9.06 12.12 -6.58
C SER A 317 9.01 12.06 -5.05
N PHE A 318 9.50 10.97 -4.46
CA PHE A 318 9.37 10.78 -3.02
C PHE A 318 10.52 9.94 -2.44
N LEU A 319 10.95 10.31 -1.24
CA LEU A 319 11.92 9.56 -0.45
C LEU A 319 11.32 9.36 0.95
N LEU A 320 11.20 8.11 1.37
CA LEU A 320 10.91 7.72 2.74
C LEU A 320 11.71 6.46 3.08
N PRO A 321 12.93 6.61 3.60
CA PRO A 321 13.73 5.48 4.07
C PRO A 321 13.33 5.08 5.48
N ASN A 322 13.60 3.84 5.83
CA ASN A 322 13.54 3.27 7.19
C ASN A 322 12.20 3.52 7.92
N ASN A 323 11.09 3.41 7.18
CA ASN A 323 9.76 3.54 7.77
C ASN A 323 9.35 2.23 8.45
N LEU A 324 9.40 2.19 9.78
CA LEU A 324 8.98 1.04 10.57
C LEU A 324 7.44 0.99 10.62
N GLU A 325 6.87 -0.06 10.02
CA GLU A 325 5.42 -0.30 10.03
C GLU A 325 4.97 -1.02 11.32
N ARG A 326 3.67 -1.01 11.53
CA ARG A 326 3.04 -1.66 12.69
C ARG A 326 2.67 -3.11 12.43
N ASP A 327 3.30 -3.72 11.43
CA ASP A 327 2.98 -5.05 11.00
C ASP A 327 4.15 -6.00 11.24
N LEU A 328 3.82 -7.21 11.64
CA LEU A 328 4.71 -8.36 11.65
C LEU A 328 4.48 -9.18 10.39
N ALA A 329 5.56 -9.71 9.83
CA ALA A 329 5.47 -10.61 8.69
C ALA A 329 6.55 -11.69 8.75
N THR A 330 6.34 -12.78 8.05
CA THR A 330 7.36 -13.80 7.78
C THR A 330 8.26 -13.29 6.65
N ARG A 331 9.58 -13.26 6.89
CA ARG A 331 10.57 -12.88 5.89
C ARG A 331 10.68 -13.92 4.78
N VAL A 332 10.49 -13.52 3.53
CA VAL A 332 10.56 -14.38 2.35
C VAL A 332 11.63 -13.86 1.39
N PRO A 333 12.41 -14.73 0.72
CA PRO A 333 13.33 -14.30 -0.32
C PRO A 333 12.61 -13.49 -1.42
N PRO A 334 13.24 -12.41 -1.93
CA PRO A 334 12.68 -11.64 -3.03
C PRO A 334 12.63 -12.45 -4.32
N LEU A 335 11.92 -11.92 -5.32
CA LEU A 335 12.03 -12.42 -6.68
C LEU A 335 13.45 -12.17 -7.23
N ASP A 336 13.87 -12.99 -8.19
CA ASP A 336 15.17 -12.86 -8.83
C ASP A 336 15.40 -11.45 -9.39
N GLY A 337 16.53 -10.87 -9.05
CA GLY A 337 16.90 -9.51 -9.47
C GLY A 337 16.25 -8.38 -8.68
N HIS A 338 15.40 -8.66 -7.68
CA HIS A 338 14.83 -7.67 -6.78
C HIS A 338 15.73 -7.43 -5.56
N VAL A 339 15.71 -6.23 -5.03
CA VAL A 339 16.33 -5.86 -3.74
C VAL A 339 15.28 -5.78 -2.65
N GLY A 340 15.71 -5.99 -1.40
CA GLY A 340 14.84 -6.07 -0.23
C GLY A 340 14.28 -7.47 -0.03
N ASP A 341 13.20 -7.57 0.73
CA ASP A 341 12.53 -8.83 1.06
C ASP A 341 11.12 -8.87 0.45
N SER A 342 10.62 -10.07 0.18
CA SER A 342 9.18 -10.33 0.10
C SER A 342 8.67 -10.70 1.48
N VAL A 343 7.35 -10.60 1.70
CA VAL A 343 6.75 -10.86 3.00
C VAL A 343 5.53 -11.77 2.89
N ALA A 344 5.33 -12.61 3.89
CA ALA A 344 4.13 -13.45 4.01
C ALA A 344 3.50 -13.30 5.41
N ASP A 345 2.27 -13.77 5.56
CA ASP A 345 1.54 -13.80 6.84
C ASP A 345 1.56 -12.47 7.58
N VAL A 346 1.30 -11.40 6.83
CA VAL A 346 1.30 -10.03 7.35
C VAL A 346 0.13 -9.85 8.30
N MET A 347 0.41 -9.41 9.52
CA MET A 347 -0.62 -9.08 10.52
C MET A 347 -0.14 -7.93 11.41
N PRO A 348 -1.05 -7.11 11.93
CA PRO A 348 -0.65 -6.01 12.81
C PRO A 348 -0.08 -6.52 14.13
N VAL A 349 0.81 -5.72 14.74
CA VAL A 349 1.20 -5.92 16.14
C VAL A 349 0.02 -5.59 17.05
N ALA A 350 -0.11 -6.31 18.17
CA ALA A 350 -1.16 -6.02 19.16
C ALA A 350 -0.97 -4.64 19.81
N GLN A 351 0.28 -4.21 19.97
CA GLN A 351 0.65 -2.91 20.51
C GLN A 351 1.80 -2.32 19.69
N PHE A 352 1.75 -1.02 19.43
CA PHE A 352 2.80 -0.26 18.78
C PHE A 352 3.11 1.00 19.60
N GLY A 353 4.32 1.07 20.16
CA GLY A 353 4.63 2.06 21.19
C GLY A 353 3.70 1.88 22.41
N ASN A 354 3.00 2.93 22.80
CA ASN A 354 2.06 2.92 23.94
C ASN A 354 0.59 2.71 23.51
N GLU A 355 0.31 2.32 22.27
CA GLU A 355 -1.04 2.28 21.72
C GLU A 355 -1.46 0.88 21.31
N THR A 356 -2.73 0.54 21.57
CA THR A 356 -3.36 -0.69 21.04
C THR A 356 -3.70 -0.47 19.57
N VAL A 357 -3.26 -1.38 18.70
CA VAL A 357 -3.57 -1.34 17.28
C VAL A 357 -4.99 -1.90 17.07
N ILE A 358 -5.86 -1.10 16.47
CA ILE A 358 -7.21 -1.52 16.09
C ILE A 358 -7.17 -1.95 14.63
N GLU A 359 -7.28 -3.25 14.40
CA GLU A 359 -7.33 -3.85 13.07
C GLU A 359 -8.76 -3.86 12.51
N GLY A 360 -8.86 -3.92 11.20
CA GLY A 360 -10.08 -4.31 10.50
C GLY A 360 -11.24 -3.33 10.61
N VAL A 361 -10.94 -2.07 10.74
CA VAL A 361 -11.98 -1.04 10.90
C VAL A 361 -12.57 -0.59 9.56
N TYR A 362 -12.02 -1.07 8.43
CA TYR A 362 -12.47 -0.70 7.08
C TYR A 362 -12.02 -1.74 6.05
#